data_e4dfac4f3272f63bd7c8f1837ef12b45
#
_entry.id   e4dfac4f3272f63bd7c8f1837ef12b45
#
_cell.length_a   1.000
_cell.length_b   1.000
_cell.length_c   1.000
_cell.angle_alpha   90.00
_cell.angle_beta   90.00
_cell.angle_gamma   90.00
#
_symmetry.space_group_name_H-M   'P 1'
#
loop_
_entity.id
_entity.type
_entity.pdbx_description
1 polymer ?
#
loop_
_entity_poly.entity_id
_entity_poly.type
_entity_poly.pdbx_seq_one_letter_code
_entity_poly.pdbx_strand_id
1 'polypeptide(L)'
;MAKPKIAVIFYSTYGTNHGVAEHAAKAAEAAGAEVRLRRVRETAPKEAVEGQDAWKAQAEKMADIPEVSHDDMEWADGYFFSAPTRYGVSASQLRAFIDTLGPLWQAGKLANKTVTATTSAQNVHGGQEATTLSLYTTAMHWGAIIVAPGYTDQSIYDAGGNPYGFSTSAGGFDDKGRAAVAHQAKRLVEMTRKIRG
;
A
#
# COMPACT_ATOMS: atom_id res chain seq x y z
N MET A 1 1.79 16.13 20.93
CA MET A 1 1.80 14.70 20.53
C MET A 1 2.86 14.47 19.46
N ALA A 2 3.55 13.33 19.49
CA ALA A 2 4.50 12.96 18.44
C ALA A 2 3.74 12.72 17.11
N LYS A 3 4.39 13.02 15.98
CA LYS A 3 3.81 12.76 14.66
C LYS A 3 3.59 11.25 14.47
N PRO A 4 2.44 10.80 13.92
CA PRO A 4 2.27 9.41 13.50
C PRO A 4 3.32 9.04 12.44
N LYS A 5 3.87 7.84 12.54
CA LYS A 5 4.87 7.30 11.61
C LYS A 5 4.17 6.33 10.64
N ILE A 6 4.18 6.67 9.37
CA ILE A 6 3.51 5.87 8.33
C ILE A 6 4.53 5.32 7.33
N ALA A 7 4.57 4.01 7.19
CA ALA A 7 5.28 3.38 6.09
C ALA A 7 4.33 3.16 4.91
N VAL A 8 4.64 3.79 3.78
CA VAL A 8 3.95 3.57 2.50
C VAL A 8 4.78 2.56 1.72
N ILE A 9 4.27 1.35 1.59
CA ILE A 9 4.97 0.19 1.05
C ILE A 9 4.29 -0.25 -0.23
N PHE A 10 5.04 -0.33 -1.31
CA PHE A 10 4.44 -0.66 -2.60
C PHE A 10 5.29 -1.60 -3.44
N TYR A 11 4.60 -2.31 -4.34
CA TYR A 11 5.18 -2.97 -5.50
C TYR A 11 4.48 -2.49 -6.77
N SER A 12 5.21 -2.27 -7.84
CA SER A 12 4.62 -1.80 -9.11
C SER A 12 5.44 -2.29 -10.30
N THR A 13 4.81 -3.06 -11.20
CA THR A 13 5.43 -3.52 -12.44
C THR A 13 5.45 -2.42 -13.51
N TYR A 14 4.33 -1.70 -13.67
CA TYR A 14 4.12 -0.74 -14.78
C TYR A 14 3.73 0.68 -14.31
N GLY A 15 3.94 1.02 -13.04
CA GLY A 15 3.84 2.40 -12.54
C GLY A 15 2.55 2.76 -11.82
N THR A 16 1.41 2.08 -12.02
CA THR A 16 0.13 2.47 -11.41
C THR A 16 0.23 2.54 -9.88
N ASN A 17 0.67 1.45 -9.23
CA ASN A 17 0.79 1.43 -7.77
C ASN A 17 1.93 2.29 -7.22
N HIS A 18 2.97 2.57 -8.03
CA HIS A 18 3.99 3.56 -7.70
C HIS A 18 3.37 4.96 -7.60
N GLY A 19 2.62 5.39 -8.62
CA GLY A 19 1.93 6.68 -8.59
C GLY A 19 0.94 6.81 -7.43
N VAL A 20 0.20 5.73 -7.12
CA VAL A 20 -0.69 5.68 -5.95
C VAL A 20 0.10 5.85 -4.64
N ALA A 21 1.22 5.14 -4.49
CA ALA A 21 2.05 5.18 -3.28
C ALA A 21 2.71 6.55 -3.07
N GLU A 22 3.25 7.17 -4.13
CA GLU A 22 3.80 8.54 -4.05
C GLU A 22 2.73 9.54 -3.62
N HIS A 23 1.52 9.43 -4.19
CA HIS A 23 0.41 10.32 -3.83
C HIS A 23 -0.05 10.10 -2.39
N ALA A 24 -0.16 8.85 -1.95
CA ALA A 24 -0.49 8.51 -0.56
C ALA A 24 0.55 9.03 0.42
N ALA A 25 1.84 8.92 0.10
CA ALA A 25 2.92 9.46 0.93
C ALA A 25 2.78 10.97 1.13
N LYS A 26 2.63 11.73 0.03
CA LYS A 26 2.41 13.18 0.09
C LYS A 26 1.16 13.57 0.88
N ALA A 27 0.07 12.82 0.71
CA ALA A 27 -1.18 13.07 1.43
C ALA A 27 -1.04 12.77 2.94
N ALA A 28 -0.31 11.71 3.31
CA ALA A 28 -0.03 11.39 4.71
C ALA A 28 0.87 12.45 5.36
N GLU A 29 1.89 12.95 4.66
CA GLU A 29 2.75 14.06 5.11
C GLU A 29 1.92 15.33 5.32
N ALA A 30 1.04 15.68 4.36
CA ALA A 30 0.13 16.82 4.46
C ALA A 30 -0.85 16.69 5.65
N ALA A 31 -1.21 15.46 6.03
CA ALA A 31 -2.00 15.17 7.22
C ALA A 31 -1.19 15.19 8.54
N GLY A 32 0.11 15.48 8.46
CA GLY A 32 1.00 15.67 9.61
C GLY A 32 1.71 14.40 10.09
N ALA A 33 1.82 13.37 9.26
CA ALA A 33 2.62 12.18 9.55
C ALA A 33 4.11 12.41 9.21
N GLU A 34 4.97 11.62 9.85
CA GLU A 34 6.31 11.29 9.36
C GLU A 34 6.18 10.08 8.44
N VAL A 35 6.70 10.16 7.22
CA VAL A 35 6.45 9.14 6.19
C VAL A 35 7.74 8.53 5.69
N ARG A 36 7.72 7.23 5.49
CA ARG A 36 8.72 6.48 4.74
C ARG A 36 8.06 5.83 3.52
N LEU A 37 8.41 6.28 2.32
CA LEU A 37 8.05 5.60 1.07
C LEU A 37 9.06 4.49 0.80
N ARG A 38 8.59 3.25 0.58
CA ARG A 38 9.42 2.06 0.39
C ARG A 38 8.89 1.20 -0.76
N ARG A 39 9.78 0.82 -1.66
CA ARG A 39 9.44 -0.19 -2.66
C ARG A 39 9.71 -1.59 -2.12
N VAL A 40 8.96 -2.54 -2.59
CA VAL A 40 9.28 -3.97 -2.35
C VAL A 40 10.31 -4.43 -3.38
N ARG A 41 11.25 -5.25 -2.93
CA ARG A 41 12.29 -5.84 -3.79
C ARG A 41 11.66 -6.64 -4.93
N GLU A 42 12.22 -6.48 -6.14
CA GLU A 42 11.89 -7.34 -7.27
C GLU A 42 12.44 -8.75 -7.06
N THR A 43 11.59 -9.75 -7.26
CA THR A 43 11.93 -11.17 -7.13
C THR A 43 11.89 -11.92 -8.45
N ALA A 44 11.41 -11.26 -9.53
CA ALA A 44 11.45 -11.84 -10.85
C ALA A 44 12.91 -11.93 -11.37
N PRO A 45 13.23 -12.94 -12.20
CA PRO A 45 14.53 -13.00 -12.86
C PRO A 45 14.82 -11.73 -13.67
N LYS A 46 16.08 -11.30 -13.66
CA LYS A 46 16.50 -10.08 -14.36
C LYS A 46 16.11 -10.09 -15.83
N GLU A 47 16.24 -11.23 -16.48
CA GLU A 47 15.90 -11.43 -17.89
C GLU A 47 14.40 -11.20 -18.15
N ALA A 48 13.53 -11.53 -17.20
CA ALA A 48 12.08 -11.29 -17.32
C ALA A 48 11.76 -9.79 -17.24
N VAL A 49 12.45 -9.06 -16.37
CA VAL A 49 12.30 -7.60 -16.22
C VAL A 49 12.86 -6.90 -17.46
N GLU A 50 14.06 -7.26 -17.89
CA GLU A 50 14.75 -6.65 -19.05
C GLU A 50 14.08 -7.01 -20.39
N GLY A 51 13.39 -8.15 -20.45
CA GLY A 51 12.61 -8.57 -21.63
C GLY A 51 11.34 -7.77 -21.89
N GLN A 52 10.98 -6.83 -21.01
CA GLN A 52 9.79 -5.99 -21.14
C GLN A 52 10.16 -4.52 -20.91
N ASP A 53 10.27 -3.73 -21.98
CA ASP A 53 10.71 -2.33 -21.92
C ASP A 53 9.96 -1.49 -20.88
N ALA A 54 8.64 -1.64 -20.78
CA ALA A 54 7.83 -0.90 -19.82
C ALA A 54 8.12 -1.28 -18.34
N TRP A 55 8.43 -2.56 -18.10
CA TRP A 55 8.81 -3.04 -16.76
C TRP A 55 10.20 -2.54 -16.39
N LYS A 56 11.16 -2.68 -17.31
CA LYS A 56 12.52 -2.18 -17.15
C LYS A 56 12.54 -0.69 -16.86
N ALA A 57 11.88 0.13 -17.69
CA ALA A 57 11.80 1.58 -17.49
C ALA A 57 11.16 1.96 -16.13
N GLN A 58 10.14 1.21 -15.70
CA GLN A 58 9.53 1.45 -14.40
C GLN A 58 10.45 1.04 -13.24
N ALA A 59 11.19 -0.06 -13.38
CA ALA A 59 12.17 -0.49 -12.39
C ALA A 59 13.30 0.55 -12.22
N GLU A 60 13.81 1.10 -13.34
CA GLU A 60 14.79 2.17 -13.34
C GLU A 60 14.25 3.44 -12.66
N LYS A 61 13.01 3.83 -12.96
CA LYS A 61 12.35 5.00 -12.33
C LYS A 61 12.22 4.89 -10.81
N MET A 62 12.13 3.67 -10.28
CA MET A 62 12.00 3.42 -8.84
C MET A 62 13.33 3.11 -8.15
N ALA A 63 14.45 3.09 -8.89
CA ALA A 63 15.73 2.59 -8.37
C ALA A 63 16.20 3.33 -7.12
N ASP A 64 15.97 4.64 -7.04
CA ASP A 64 16.37 5.49 -5.91
C ASP A 64 15.44 5.39 -4.68
N ILE A 65 14.28 4.74 -4.82
CA ILE A 65 13.39 4.52 -3.68
C ILE A 65 13.92 3.33 -2.86
N PRO A 66 14.21 3.53 -1.56
CA PRO A 66 14.75 2.45 -0.73
C PRO A 66 13.83 1.23 -0.67
N GLU A 67 14.43 0.05 -0.62
CA GLU A 67 13.69 -1.19 -0.37
C GLU A 67 13.16 -1.22 1.05
N VAL A 68 11.97 -1.79 1.22
CA VAL A 68 11.38 -1.98 2.53
C VAL A 68 12.19 -2.98 3.36
N SER A 69 12.38 -2.66 4.63
CA SER A 69 13.11 -3.45 5.60
C SER A 69 12.26 -3.81 6.83
N HIS A 70 12.75 -4.72 7.66
CA HIS A 70 12.17 -5.01 8.96
C HIS A 70 12.15 -3.77 9.87
N ASP A 71 13.20 -2.93 9.80
CA ASP A 71 13.27 -1.68 10.55
C ASP A 71 12.14 -0.71 10.18
N ASP A 72 11.76 -0.65 8.90
CA ASP A 72 10.63 0.19 8.48
C ASP A 72 9.31 -0.31 9.06
N MET A 73 9.14 -1.64 9.14
CA MET A 73 7.96 -2.26 9.75
C MET A 73 7.92 -2.02 11.27
N GLU A 74 9.05 -2.12 11.95
CA GLU A 74 9.12 -1.84 13.39
C GLU A 74 8.94 -0.35 13.70
N TRP A 75 9.57 0.53 12.91
CA TRP A 75 9.51 1.98 13.06
C TRP A 75 8.10 2.55 12.89
N ALA A 76 7.32 2.05 11.94
CA ALA A 76 6.03 2.61 11.61
C ALA A 76 4.97 2.33 12.69
N ASP A 77 4.04 3.26 12.84
CA ASP A 77 2.80 3.11 13.63
C ASP A 77 1.64 2.63 12.77
N GLY A 78 1.75 2.82 11.45
CA GLY A 78 0.75 2.38 10.48
C GLY A 78 1.35 2.11 9.11
N TYR A 79 0.65 1.28 8.34
CA TYR A 79 1.07 0.83 7.02
C TYR A 79 0.04 1.19 5.96
N PHE A 80 0.51 1.75 4.86
CA PHE A 80 -0.25 1.92 3.63
C PHE A 80 0.35 0.98 2.57
N PHE A 81 -0.34 -0.10 2.23
CA PHE A 81 0.10 -1.03 1.20
C PHE A 81 -0.50 -0.68 -0.17
N SER A 82 0.33 -0.74 -1.22
CA SER A 82 -0.12 -0.57 -2.60
C SER A 82 0.55 -1.60 -3.51
N ALA A 83 -0.21 -2.53 -4.04
CA ALA A 83 0.33 -3.56 -4.92
C ALA A 83 -0.70 -4.02 -5.96
N PRO A 84 -0.28 -4.41 -7.17
CA PRO A 84 -1.21 -4.92 -8.17
C PRO A 84 -1.76 -6.28 -7.74
N THR A 85 -2.98 -6.56 -8.15
CA THR A 85 -3.53 -7.92 -8.02
C THR A 85 -2.82 -8.90 -8.96
N ARG A 86 -2.68 -10.11 -8.51
CA ARG A 86 -2.30 -11.28 -9.28
C ARG A 86 -3.23 -12.43 -8.89
N TYR A 87 -4.18 -12.75 -9.79
CA TYR A 87 -5.15 -13.83 -9.54
C TYR A 87 -5.92 -13.69 -8.20
N GLY A 88 -6.34 -12.46 -7.85
CA GLY A 88 -7.14 -12.18 -6.66
C GLY A 88 -6.35 -11.99 -5.35
N VAL A 89 -5.01 -12.04 -5.38
CA VAL A 89 -4.13 -11.71 -4.25
C VAL A 89 -3.09 -10.68 -4.67
N SER A 90 -2.38 -10.08 -3.71
CA SER A 90 -1.30 -9.14 -4.03
C SER A 90 -0.14 -9.82 -4.73
N ALA A 91 0.62 -9.06 -5.52
CA ALA A 91 1.80 -9.55 -6.22
C ALA A 91 2.74 -10.35 -5.29
N SER A 92 3.35 -11.42 -5.84
CA SER A 92 4.23 -12.33 -5.11
C SER A 92 5.39 -11.62 -4.44
N GLN A 93 5.89 -10.53 -5.01
CA GLN A 93 6.96 -9.71 -4.44
C GLN A 93 6.57 -9.17 -3.05
N LEU A 94 5.36 -8.58 -2.92
CA LEU A 94 4.88 -8.10 -1.62
C LEU A 94 4.63 -9.27 -0.66
N ARG A 95 4.09 -10.38 -1.15
CA ARG A 95 3.87 -11.58 -0.33
C ARG A 95 5.18 -12.17 0.16
N ALA A 96 6.21 -12.24 -0.69
CA ALA A 96 7.54 -12.70 -0.31
C ALA A 96 8.17 -11.82 0.79
N PHE A 97 8.01 -10.50 0.72
CA PHE A 97 8.44 -9.61 1.81
C PHE A 97 7.64 -9.89 3.09
N ILE A 98 6.31 -9.96 3.02
CA ILE A 98 5.44 -10.26 4.16
C ILE A 98 5.83 -11.58 4.83
N ASP A 99 6.20 -12.59 4.06
CA ASP A 99 6.61 -13.90 4.56
C ASP A 99 7.90 -13.85 5.42
N THR A 100 8.73 -12.83 5.22
CA THR A 100 9.93 -12.62 6.06
C THR A 100 9.62 -12.04 7.45
N LEU A 101 8.41 -11.55 7.71
CA LEU A 101 8.07 -10.82 8.93
C LEU A 101 7.81 -11.70 10.16
N GLY A 102 7.98 -13.02 10.04
CA GLY A 102 7.78 -13.98 11.14
C GLY A 102 8.44 -13.57 12.46
N PRO A 103 9.73 -13.15 12.48
CA PRO A 103 10.40 -12.71 13.71
C PRO A 103 9.74 -11.47 14.35
N LEU A 104 9.30 -10.49 13.57
CA LEU A 104 8.61 -9.30 14.08
C LEU A 104 7.22 -9.64 14.62
N TRP A 105 6.50 -10.53 13.92
CA TRP A 105 5.21 -11.04 14.39
C TRP A 105 5.35 -11.78 15.72
N GLN A 106 6.32 -12.69 15.83
CA GLN A 106 6.58 -13.44 17.05
C GLN A 106 6.94 -12.51 18.24
N ALA A 107 7.67 -11.43 17.96
CA ALA A 107 8.04 -10.43 18.96
C ALA A 107 6.90 -9.42 19.27
N GLY A 108 5.70 -9.57 18.68
CA GLY A 108 4.55 -8.67 18.87
C GLY A 108 4.72 -7.28 18.27
N LYS A 109 5.73 -7.07 17.41
CA LYS A 109 6.08 -5.75 16.85
C LYS A 109 5.12 -5.25 15.76
N LEU A 110 4.26 -6.12 15.25
CA LEU A 110 3.26 -5.78 14.23
C LEU A 110 1.85 -5.52 14.83
N ALA A 111 1.65 -5.89 16.09
CA ALA A 111 0.37 -5.73 16.77
C ALA A 111 0.03 -4.25 17.04
N ASN A 112 -1.28 -3.93 17.03
CA ASN A 112 -1.85 -2.60 17.30
C ASN A 112 -1.41 -1.50 16.31
N LYS A 113 -0.76 -1.83 15.20
CA LYS A 113 -0.46 -0.89 14.12
C LYS A 113 -1.66 -0.76 13.18
N THR A 114 -1.87 0.40 12.61
CA THR A 114 -2.96 0.63 11.67
C THR A 114 -2.59 0.18 10.26
N VAL A 115 -3.55 -0.35 9.51
CA VAL A 115 -3.30 -0.84 8.14
C VAL A 115 -4.38 -0.40 7.19
N THR A 116 -3.98 0.08 6.04
CA THR A 116 -4.85 0.29 4.88
C THR A 116 -4.18 -0.23 3.61
N ALA A 117 -4.96 -0.57 2.59
CA ALA A 117 -4.42 -1.13 1.34
C ALA A 117 -5.14 -0.60 0.11
N THR A 118 -4.41 -0.54 -0.99
CA THR A 118 -4.89 -0.19 -2.34
C THR A 118 -4.36 -1.19 -3.34
N THR A 119 -5.01 -1.31 -4.48
CA THR A 119 -4.59 -2.24 -5.52
C THR A 119 -4.93 -1.74 -6.92
N SER A 120 -4.35 -2.36 -7.93
CA SER A 120 -4.74 -2.21 -9.33
C SER A 120 -4.85 -3.56 -10.02
N ALA A 121 -5.65 -3.65 -11.05
CA ALA A 121 -5.78 -4.83 -11.90
C ALA A 121 -5.79 -4.43 -13.37
N GLN A 122 -5.60 -5.40 -14.27
CA GLN A 122 -5.74 -5.15 -15.72
C GLN A 122 -7.21 -4.89 -16.08
N ASN A 123 -8.14 -5.63 -15.46
CA ASN A 123 -9.56 -5.59 -15.76
C ASN A 123 -10.38 -5.08 -14.58
N VAL A 124 -11.58 -4.55 -14.85
CA VAL A 124 -12.51 -4.04 -13.83
C VAL A 124 -12.87 -5.12 -12.80
N HIS A 125 -13.04 -6.37 -13.23
CA HIS A 125 -13.30 -7.52 -12.36
C HIS A 125 -12.04 -8.38 -12.14
N GLY A 126 -10.88 -7.73 -11.98
CA GLY A 126 -9.58 -8.39 -11.88
C GLY A 126 -9.23 -8.92 -10.47
N GLY A 127 -10.17 -8.88 -9.52
CA GLY A 127 -9.95 -9.36 -8.15
C GLY A 127 -9.41 -8.29 -7.20
N GLN A 128 -9.68 -7.00 -7.46
CA GLN A 128 -9.20 -5.89 -6.64
C GLN A 128 -9.67 -6.02 -5.18
N GLU A 129 -10.97 -6.24 -4.97
CA GLU A 129 -11.53 -6.38 -3.62
C GLU A 129 -10.92 -7.57 -2.89
N ALA A 130 -10.85 -8.74 -3.56
CA ALA A 130 -10.24 -9.95 -2.99
C ALA A 130 -8.77 -9.71 -2.59
N THR A 131 -8.01 -8.97 -3.42
CA THR A 131 -6.62 -8.61 -3.13
C THR A 131 -6.51 -7.75 -1.89
N THR A 132 -7.33 -6.70 -1.77
CA THR A 132 -7.35 -5.82 -0.59
C THR A 132 -7.73 -6.60 0.66
N LEU A 133 -8.77 -7.43 0.59
CA LEU A 133 -9.21 -8.27 1.70
C LEU A 133 -8.15 -9.31 2.10
N SER A 134 -7.39 -9.86 1.16
CA SER A 134 -6.28 -10.78 1.47
C SER A 134 -5.16 -10.11 2.28
N LEU A 135 -4.86 -8.83 1.99
CA LEU A 135 -3.91 -8.05 2.78
C LEU A 135 -4.46 -7.74 4.17
N TYR A 136 -5.75 -7.46 4.30
CA TYR A 136 -6.38 -7.25 5.60
C TYR A 136 -6.44 -8.54 6.42
N THR A 137 -6.69 -9.68 5.79
CA THR A 137 -6.59 -10.99 6.47
C THR A 137 -5.18 -11.19 7.06
N THR A 138 -4.14 -10.85 6.31
CA THR A 138 -2.75 -10.87 6.81
C THR A 138 -2.58 -9.94 8.01
N ALA A 139 -3.08 -8.69 7.92
CA ALA A 139 -3.01 -7.71 9.00
C ALA A 139 -3.75 -8.18 10.26
N MET A 140 -4.89 -8.86 10.13
CA MET A 140 -5.61 -9.47 11.24
C MET A 140 -4.77 -10.52 11.98
N HIS A 141 -4.01 -11.36 11.24
CA HIS A 141 -3.06 -12.30 11.86
C HIS A 141 -1.94 -11.63 12.65
N TRP A 142 -1.60 -10.39 12.32
CA TRP A 142 -0.62 -9.59 13.08
C TRP A 142 -1.21 -8.95 14.33
N GLY A 143 -2.55 -8.97 14.51
CA GLY A 143 -3.23 -8.17 15.53
C GLY A 143 -3.25 -6.68 15.19
N ALA A 144 -3.11 -6.34 13.90
CA ALA A 144 -3.16 -4.96 13.43
C ALA A 144 -4.61 -4.47 13.27
N ILE A 145 -4.79 -3.16 13.22
CA ILE A 145 -6.09 -2.49 13.16
C ILE A 145 -6.35 -2.02 11.73
N ILE A 146 -7.37 -2.55 11.09
CA ILE A 146 -7.73 -2.19 9.73
C ILE A 146 -8.40 -0.84 9.70
N VAL A 147 -7.89 0.05 8.84
CA VAL A 147 -8.43 1.38 8.56
C VAL A 147 -8.82 1.46 7.09
N ALA A 148 -9.89 0.77 6.74
CA ALA A 148 -10.48 0.90 5.40
C ALA A 148 -11.08 2.30 5.21
N PRO A 149 -11.13 2.84 3.96
CA PRO A 149 -11.78 4.13 3.70
C PRO A 149 -13.27 4.08 4.00
N GLY A 150 -13.93 2.95 3.78
CA GLY A 150 -15.39 2.88 3.86
C GLY A 150 -16.03 3.88 2.90
N TYR A 151 -17.27 4.24 3.17
CA TYR A 151 -17.98 5.31 2.46
C TYR A 151 -17.97 6.61 3.26
N THR A 152 -16.79 7.02 3.76
CA THR A 152 -16.64 8.14 4.69
C THR A 152 -16.39 9.49 4.01
N ASP A 153 -16.29 9.50 2.69
CA ASP A 153 -16.08 10.72 1.89
C ASP A 153 -16.62 10.52 0.47
N GLN A 154 -17.08 11.61 -0.16
CA GLN A 154 -17.62 11.58 -1.51
C GLN A 154 -16.61 11.09 -2.55
N SER A 155 -15.31 11.37 -2.35
CA SER A 155 -14.25 10.93 -3.25
C SER A 155 -14.20 9.41 -3.44
N ILE A 156 -14.64 8.64 -2.45
CA ILE A 156 -14.69 7.18 -2.56
C ILE A 156 -15.71 6.75 -3.60
N TYR A 157 -16.90 7.38 -3.60
CA TYR A 157 -17.94 7.11 -4.59
C TYR A 157 -17.50 7.55 -5.99
N ASP A 158 -16.91 8.74 -6.10
CA ASP A 158 -16.47 9.32 -7.37
C ASP A 158 -15.36 8.49 -8.03
N ALA A 159 -14.56 7.77 -7.23
CA ALA A 159 -13.49 6.89 -7.67
C ALA A 159 -13.92 5.42 -7.87
N GLY A 160 -15.23 5.14 -7.94
CA GLY A 160 -15.78 3.81 -8.23
C GLY A 160 -16.35 3.08 -7.02
N GLY A 161 -16.31 3.65 -5.80
CA GLY A 161 -17.06 3.17 -4.65
C GLY A 161 -16.51 1.90 -3.98
N ASN A 162 -15.20 1.63 -4.04
CA ASN A 162 -14.63 0.49 -3.33
C ASN A 162 -14.38 0.84 -1.85
N PRO A 163 -15.18 0.31 -0.89
CA PRO A 163 -15.06 0.68 0.53
C PRO A 163 -13.88 -0.02 1.23
N TYR A 164 -13.33 -1.05 0.63
CA TYR A 164 -12.18 -1.77 1.22
C TYR A 164 -10.87 -1.02 1.05
N GLY A 165 -10.74 -0.26 -0.04
CA GLY A 165 -9.56 0.51 -0.38
C GLY A 165 -9.58 0.95 -1.84
N PHE A 166 -8.95 2.07 -2.17
CA PHE A 166 -8.90 2.51 -3.55
C PHE A 166 -8.38 1.41 -4.46
N SER A 167 -9.08 1.22 -5.57
CA SER A 167 -8.68 0.29 -6.62
C SER A 167 -8.93 0.88 -7.99
N THR A 168 -8.10 0.53 -8.97
CA THR A 168 -8.22 1.03 -10.33
C THR A 168 -7.75 0.02 -11.36
N SER A 169 -8.08 0.25 -12.62
CA SER A 169 -7.45 -0.46 -13.73
C SER A 169 -6.01 0.01 -13.95
N ALA A 170 -5.19 -0.82 -14.57
CA ALA A 170 -3.82 -0.45 -14.91
C ALA A 170 -3.78 0.85 -15.73
N GLY A 171 -3.00 1.82 -15.28
CA GLY A 171 -2.92 3.17 -15.89
C GLY A 171 -4.06 4.12 -15.52
N GLY A 172 -5.09 3.67 -14.80
CA GLY A 172 -6.32 4.46 -14.52
C GLY A 172 -6.25 5.34 -13.25
N PHE A 173 -5.07 5.73 -12.80
CA PHE A 173 -4.93 6.61 -11.63
C PHE A 173 -5.09 8.08 -12.03
N ASP A 174 -6.33 8.53 -12.06
CA ASP A 174 -6.79 9.88 -12.43
C ASP A 174 -6.99 10.80 -11.20
N ASP A 175 -7.59 11.97 -11.41
CA ASP A 175 -7.83 12.96 -10.34
C ASP A 175 -8.86 12.48 -9.32
N LYS A 176 -9.85 11.68 -9.71
CA LYS A 176 -10.82 11.06 -8.79
C LYS A 176 -10.13 10.04 -7.90
N GLY A 177 -9.28 9.21 -8.50
CA GLY A 177 -8.43 8.28 -7.76
C GLY A 177 -7.49 8.99 -6.80
N ARG A 178 -6.90 10.13 -7.21
CA ARG A 178 -6.04 10.95 -6.34
C ARG A 178 -6.80 11.46 -5.12
N ALA A 179 -8.02 11.97 -5.30
CA ALA A 179 -8.85 12.42 -4.19
C ALA A 179 -9.18 11.28 -3.21
N ALA A 180 -9.57 10.12 -3.71
CA ALA A 180 -9.86 8.94 -2.88
C ALA A 180 -8.63 8.45 -2.10
N VAL A 181 -7.47 8.38 -2.76
CA VAL A 181 -6.19 7.98 -2.11
C VAL A 181 -5.78 9.00 -1.06
N ALA A 182 -5.93 10.30 -1.34
CA ALA A 182 -5.63 11.36 -0.37
C ALA A 182 -6.52 11.24 0.87
N HIS A 183 -7.83 11.03 0.70
CA HIS A 183 -8.75 10.78 1.80
C HIS A 183 -8.35 9.52 2.60
N GLN A 184 -8.07 8.40 1.92
CA GLN A 184 -7.68 7.15 2.56
C GLN A 184 -6.39 7.30 3.38
N ALA A 185 -5.38 7.98 2.85
CA ALA A 185 -4.12 8.26 3.55
C ALA A 185 -4.32 9.18 4.76
N LYS A 186 -5.09 10.27 4.60
CA LYS A 186 -5.45 11.17 5.70
C LYS A 186 -6.18 10.42 6.82
N ARG A 187 -7.17 9.58 6.46
CA ARG A 187 -7.91 8.75 7.42
C ARG A 187 -6.99 7.79 8.17
N LEU A 188 -6.04 7.15 7.49
CA LEU A 188 -5.03 6.30 8.14
C LEU A 188 -4.25 7.10 9.20
N VAL A 189 -3.74 8.28 8.86
CA VAL A 189 -2.99 9.16 9.79
C VAL A 189 -3.83 9.56 11.00
N GLU A 190 -5.08 9.95 10.77
CA GLU A 190 -6.01 10.36 11.84
C GLU A 190 -6.33 9.23 12.81
N MET A 191 -6.60 8.02 12.29
CA MET A 191 -6.87 6.85 13.11
C MET A 191 -5.61 6.39 13.87
N THR A 192 -4.44 6.39 13.20
CA THR A 192 -3.16 6.11 13.86
C THR A 192 -2.92 7.05 15.04
N ARG A 193 -3.19 8.34 14.85
CA ARG A 193 -3.05 9.35 15.93
C ARG A 193 -3.97 9.06 17.11
N LYS A 194 -5.23 8.71 16.86
CA LYS A 194 -6.21 8.38 17.90
C LYS A 194 -5.85 7.13 18.71
N ILE A 195 -5.25 6.13 18.05
CA ILE A 195 -4.87 4.86 18.70
C ILE A 195 -3.61 5.04 19.55
N ARG A 196 -2.72 5.94 19.17
CA ARG A 196 -1.49 6.21 19.93
C ARG A 196 -1.69 7.09 21.18
N GLY A 197 -2.80 7.78 21.28
CA GLY A 197 -3.11 8.72 22.38
C GLY A 197 -2.62 10.11 22.08
#